data_6d30253c0e4c4eb33ae176bcd591d594
#
_entry.id   6d30253c0e4c4eb33ae176bcd591d594
#
_cell.length_a   1.000
_cell.length_b   1.000
_cell.length_c   1.000
_cell.angle_alpha   90.00
_cell.angle_beta   90.00
_cell.angle_gamma   90.00
#
_symmetry.space_group_name_H-M   'P 1'
#
loop_
_entity.id
_entity.type
_entity.pdbx_description
1 polymer ?
#
loop_
_entity_poly.entity_id
_entity_poly.type
_entity_poly.pdbx_seq_one_letter_code
_entity_poly.pdbx_strand_id
1 'polypeptide(L)'
;SYTNTTINLSSFTNSQKLHNGNLTLTGTTVNGPGYLVVDGNLTIESSSAIKKNIFLICSGNLTITSSTAGTGIRTPAIVYAKGTTSLSSSTVYGLIIAKGSSCTLNQTAVNGGILNYGATFSLSNTSSVTGSAVSNYSIDITDANSSISKGNLPPFFGLNVGLDPMIIPGSYLEY
;
A
#
# COMPACT_ATOMS: atom_id res chain seq x y z
N SER A 1 -12.30 -12.14 11.04
CA SER A 1 -12.55 -10.69 11.00
C SER A 1 -12.29 -10.05 12.35
N TYR A 2 -11.94 -8.79 12.34
CA TYR A 2 -11.83 -7.92 13.53
C TYR A 2 -12.70 -6.70 13.30
N THR A 3 -13.50 -6.33 14.31
CA THR A 3 -14.41 -5.19 14.23
C THR A 3 -14.25 -4.31 15.47
N ASN A 4 -14.06 -3.01 15.24
CA ASN A 4 -13.95 -1.98 16.30
C ASN A 4 -12.96 -2.35 17.41
N THR A 5 -11.79 -2.86 17.04
CA THR A 5 -10.79 -3.36 18.00
C THR A 5 -9.40 -2.79 17.71
N THR A 6 -8.48 -3.03 18.60
CA THR A 6 -7.07 -2.67 18.42
C THR A 6 -6.21 -3.92 18.41
N ILE A 7 -5.39 -4.06 17.40
CA ILE A 7 -4.38 -5.11 17.27
C ILE A 7 -3.02 -4.47 17.49
N ASN A 8 -2.28 -4.89 18.49
CA ASN A 8 -0.92 -4.44 18.76
C ASN A 8 0.05 -5.52 18.27
N LEU A 9 0.75 -5.27 17.16
CA LEU A 9 1.66 -6.26 16.58
C LEU A 9 2.85 -6.58 17.51
N SER A 10 3.31 -5.59 18.26
CA SER A 10 4.38 -5.78 19.25
C SER A 10 4.05 -6.78 20.37
N SER A 11 2.77 -7.11 20.57
CA SER A 11 2.36 -8.13 21.56
C SER A 11 2.48 -9.57 21.07
N PHE A 12 2.76 -9.76 19.77
CA PHE A 12 2.96 -11.08 19.19
C PHE A 12 4.45 -11.44 19.10
N THR A 13 4.75 -12.72 19.07
CA THR A 13 6.12 -13.22 18.87
C THR A 13 6.75 -12.62 17.61
N ASN A 14 7.95 -12.06 17.73
CA ASN A 14 8.65 -11.36 16.66
C ASN A 14 7.84 -10.20 16.03
N SER A 15 6.89 -9.62 16.74
CA SER A 15 5.97 -8.59 16.23
C SER A 15 5.24 -9.01 14.95
N GLN A 16 4.94 -10.30 14.82
CA GLN A 16 4.31 -10.89 13.64
C GLN A 16 2.97 -11.53 14.00
N LYS A 17 1.93 -11.18 13.24
CA LYS A 17 0.63 -11.84 13.28
C LYS A 17 0.37 -12.50 11.92
N LEU A 18 0.23 -13.82 11.94
CA LEU A 18 -0.22 -14.61 10.80
C LEU A 18 -1.72 -14.87 10.92
N HIS A 19 -2.45 -14.70 9.82
CA HIS A 19 -3.85 -15.04 9.68
C HIS A 19 -4.04 -15.95 8.46
N ASN A 20 -4.56 -17.15 8.68
CA ASN A 20 -4.88 -18.08 7.61
C ASN A 20 -6.32 -17.81 7.12
N GLY A 21 -6.48 -17.71 5.80
CA GLY A 21 -7.72 -17.37 5.14
C GLY A 21 -7.97 -15.86 5.04
N ASN A 22 -9.16 -15.50 4.59
CA ASN A 22 -9.53 -14.10 4.36
C ASN A 22 -9.66 -13.32 5.68
N LEU A 23 -9.14 -12.10 5.70
CA LEU A 23 -9.23 -11.21 6.85
C LEU A 23 -9.94 -9.91 6.48
N THR A 24 -10.93 -9.54 7.29
CA THR A 24 -11.56 -8.22 7.23
C THR A 24 -11.28 -7.46 8.51
N LEU A 25 -10.84 -6.21 8.36
CA LEU A 25 -10.63 -5.23 9.44
C LEU A 25 -11.64 -4.11 9.26
N THR A 26 -12.63 -4.03 10.15
CA THR A 26 -13.71 -3.03 10.11
C THR A 26 -13.58 -2.11 11.32
N GLY A 27 -13.38 -0.81 11.13
CA GLY A 27 -13.19 0.14 12.23
C GLY A 27 -12.00 -0.20 13.14
N THR A 28 -11.04 -0.96 12.64
CA THR A 28 -9.98 -1.59 13.43
C THR A 28 -8.69 -0.78 13.37
N THR A 29 -8.05 -0.60 14.51
CA THR A 29 -6.70 -0.03 14.57
C THR A 29 -5.66 -1.14 14.67
N VAL A 30 -4.68 -1.13 13.77
CA VAL A 30 -3.49 -1.99 13.86
C VAL A 30 -2.29 -1.13 14.20
N ASN A 31 -1.67 -1.41 15.33
CA ASN A 31 -0.48 -0.70 15.81
C ASN A 31 0.79 -1.54 15.55
N GLY A 32 1.77 -0.91 14.94
CA GLY A 32 3.12 -1.45 14.77
C GLY A 32 4.11 -1.00 15.85
N PRO A 33 5.39 -1.21 15.62
CA PRO A 33 5.94 -1.82 14.40
C PRO A 33 5.65 -3.33 14.31
N GLY A 34 5.61 -3.86 13.07
CA GLY A 34 5.49 -5.30 12.89
C GLY A 34 4.89 -5.72 11.55
N TYR A 35 4.55 -6.99 11.49
CA TYR A 35 4.04 -7.64 10.29
C TYR A 35 2.63 -8.18 10.52
N LEU A 36 1.71 -7.88 9.61
CA LEU A 36 0.44 -8.57 9.47
C LEU A 36 0.46 -9.35 8.16
N VAL A 37 0.50 -10.66 8.28
CA VAL A 37 0.56 -11.57 7.14
C VAL A 37 -0.78 -12.31 7.04
N VAL A 38 -1.40 -12.22 5.88
CA VAL A 38 -2.72 -12.83 5.59
C VAL A 38 -2.55 -13.82 4.44
N ASP A 39 -2.77 -15.08 4.73
CA ASP A 39 -2.82 -16.10 3.68
C ASP A 39 -4.23 -16.19 3.10
N GLY A 40 -4.57 -15.21 2.30
CA GLY A 40 -5.89 -15.00 1.71
C GLY A 40 -6.09 -13.54 1.29
N ASN A 41 -7.34 -13.14 1.13
CA ASN A 41 -7.70 -11.76 0.84
C ASN A 41 -7.67 -10.89 2.11
N LEU A 42 -7.24 -9.64 1.97
CA LEU A 42 -7.25 -8.65 3.04
C LEU A 42 -8.19 -7.50 2.66
N THR A 43 -9.20 -7.26 3.48
CA THR A 43 -10.09 -6.10 3.39
C THR A 43 -9.89 -5.20 4.61
N ILE A 44 -9.69 -3.90 4.36
CA ILE A 44 -9.52 -2.87 5.39
C ILE A 44 -10.55 -1.79 5.09
N GLU A 45 -11.49 -1.56 6.01
CA GLU A 45 -12.66 -0.72 5.75
C GLU A 45 -13.14 0.05 6.98
N SER A 46 -14.11 0.96 6.75
CA SER A 46 -14.86 1.64 7.81
C SER A 46 -13.97 2.40 8.79
N SER A 47 -13.13 3.28 8.28
CA SER A 47 -12.22 4.11 9.08
C SER A 47 -11.16 3.31 9.86
N SER A 48 -10.80 2.14 9.38
CA SER A 48 -9.68 1.39 9.94
C SER A 48 -8.37 2.15 9.78
N ALA A 49 -7.48 2.02 10.76
CA ALA A 49 -6.21 2.72 10.78
C ALA A 49 -5.03 1.76 11.01
N ILE A 50 -4.12 1.73 10.05
CA ILE A 50 -2.87 0.96 10.14
C ILE A 50 -1.76 1.94 10.52
N LYS A 51 -1.15 1.78 11.71
CA LYS A 51 -0.28 2.80 12.30
C LYS A 51 1.12 2.29 12.60
N LYS A 52 2.11 3.16 12.33
CA LYS A 52 3.50 3.00 12.78
C LYS A 52 4.27 1.80 12.20
N ASN A 53 4.85 2.00 11.03
CA ASN A 53 5.85 1.08 10.50
C ASN A 53 5.36 -0.38 10.40
N ILE A 54 4.31 -0.58 9.62
CA ILE A 54 3.68 -1.89 9.45
C ILE A 54 3.97 -2.43 8.05
N PHE A 55 4.26 -3.72 8.00
CA PHE A 55 4.23 -4.50 6.78
C PHE A 55 2.91 -5.27 6.72
N LEU A 56 2.08 -4.96 5.73
CA LEU A 56 0.88 -5.70 5.39
C LEU A 56 1.21 -6.60 4.20
N ILE A 57 1.03 -7.88 4.36
CA ILE A 57 1.30 -8.86 3.31
C ILE A 57 0.06 -9.72 3.14
N CYS A 58 -0.51 -9.78 1.92
CA CYS A 58 -1.58 -10.72 1.63
C CYS A 58 -1.28 -11.56 0.37
N SER A 59 -1.61 -12.84 0.44
CA SER A 59 -1.43 -13.77 -0.68
C SER A 59 -2.57 -13.68 -1.71
N GLY A 60 -3.68 -13.07 -1.35
CA GLY A 60 -4.85 -12.83 -2.20
C GLY A 60 -4.99 -11.36 -2.60
N ASN A 61 -6.25 -10.95 -2.79
CA ASN A 61 -6.61 -9.59 -3.14
C ASN A 61 -6.52 -8.66 -1.93
N LEU A 62 -6.16 -7.41 -2.19
CA LEU A 62 -6.18 -6.33 -1.22
C LEU A 62 -7.30 -5.34 -1.57
N THR A 63 -8.13 -5.03 -0.59
CA THR A 63 -9.11 -3.95 -0.68
C THR A 63 -8.93 -3.01 0.50
N ILE A 64 -8.77 -1.70 0.24
CA ILE A 64 -8.74 -0.67 1.28
C ILE A 64 -9.83 0.36 0.94
N THR A 65 -10.81 0.51 1.83
CA THR A 65 -11.95 1.42 1.61
C THR A 65 -12.13 2.32 2.82
N SER A 66 -12.25 3.62 2.59
CA SER A 66 -12.52 4.62 3.64
C SER A 66 -11.60 4.47 4.86
N SER A 67 -10.32 4.21 4.63
CA SER A 67 -9.35 3.82 5.66
C SER A 67 -7.98 4.46 5.45
N THR A 68 -7.13 4.40 6.47
CA THR A 68 -5.78 4.97 6.40
C THR A 68 -4.71 3.91 6.68
N ALA A 69 -3.71 3.82 5.81
CA ALA A 69 -2.53 2.99 6.02
C ALA A 69 -1.26 3.86 6.11
N GLY A 70 -0.51 3.72 7.21
CA GLY A 70 0.56 4.64 7.59
C GLY A 70 0.01 5.89 8.29
N THR A 71 0.82 6.58 9.04
CA THR A 71 0.44 7.83 9.73
C THR A 71 1.23 9.04 9.23
N GLY A 72 2.08 8.83 8.26
CA GLY A 72 2.93 9.83 7.64
C GLY A 72 4.13 9.20 6.98
N ILE A 73 4.90 10.00 6.24
CA ILE A 73 6.05 9.52 5.48
C ILE A 73 7.17 8.94 6.38
N ARG A 74 7.24 9.36 7.63
CA ARG A 74 8.22 8.85 8.62
C ARG A 74 7.72 7.61 9.39
N THR A 75 6.44 7.31 9.28
CA THR A 75 5.79 6.15 9.91
C THR A 75 4.89 5.43 8.90
N PRO A 76 5.50 4.99 7.79
CA PRO A 76 4.77 4.47 6.65
C PRO A 76 4.21 3.07 6.92
N ALA A 77 3.30 2.65 6.05
CA ALA A 77 2.95 1.26 5.83
C ALA A 77 3.62 0.76 4.55
N ILE A 78 4.11 -0.47 4.55
CA ILE A 78 4.47 -1.18 3.33
C ILE A 78 3.40 -2.23 3.09
N VAL A 79 2.79 -2.17 1.94
CA VAL A 79 1.66 -3.02 1.59
C VAL A 79 2.03 -3.88 0.39
N TYR A 80 2.00 -5.19 0.55
CA TYR A 80 2.24 -6.15 -0.52
C TYR A 80 1.00 -6.99 -0.76
N ALA A 81 0.51 -7.02 -1.99
CA ALA A 81 -0.60 -7.86 -2.42
C ALA A 81 -0.21 -8.71 -3.63
N LYS A 82 -0.41 -10.01 -3.52
CA LYS A 82 -0.16 -10.95 -4.63
C LYS A 82 -1.35 -10.96 -5.62
N GLY A 83 -2.56 -10.74 -5.15
CA GLY A 83 -3.77 -10.59 -5.96
C GLY A 83 -4.01 -9.14 -6.41
N THR A 84 -5.22 -8.85 -6.86
CA THR A 84 -5.62 -7.50 -7.25
C THR A 84 -5.55 -6.53 -6.09
N THR A 85 -5.24 -5.27 -6.38
CA THR A 85 -5.17 -4.19 -5.38
C THR A 85 -6.20 -3.15 -5.74
N SER A 86 -7.13 -2.87 -4.82
CA SER A 86 -8.19 -1.87 -4.99
C SER A 86 -8.23 -0.94 -3.78
N LEU A 87 -8.03 0.34 -4.00
CA LEU A 87 -8.12 1.37 -2.96
C LEU A 87 -9.22 2.35 -3.33
N SER A 88 -10.11 2.64 -2.37
CA SER A 88 -11.22 3.57 -2.56
C SER A 88 -11.38 4.49 -1.35
N SER A 89 -11.52 5.79 -1.58
CA SER A 89 -11.75 6.81 -0.55
C SER A 89 -10.75 6.72 0.61
N SER A 90 -9.50 6.41 0.31
CA SER A 90 -8.50 6.01 1.31
C SER A 90 -7.24 6.87 1.23
N THR A 91 -6.42 6.83 2.27
CA THR A 91 -5.10 7.46 2.29
C THR A 91 -4.03 6.45 2.65
N VAL A 92 -2.97 6.38 1.87
CA VAL A 92 -1.80 5.54 2.14
C VAL A 92 -0.56 6.41 2.26
N TYR A 93 0.16 6.30 3.37
CA TYR A 93 1.50 6.83 3.55
C TYR A 93 2.47 5.66 3.52
N GLY A 94 3.21 5.50 2.44
CA GLY A 94 4.15 4.40 2.34
C GLY A 94 4.37 3.85 0.94
N LEU A 95 4.55 2.55 0.85
CA LEU A 95 4.82 1.84 -0.40
C LEU A 95 3.75 0.77 -0.63
N ILE A 96 3.18 0.78 -1.82
CA ILE A 96 2.28 -0.28 -2.30
C ILE A 96 3.03 -1.11 -3.34
N ILE A 97 3.06 -2.41 -3.14
CA ILE A 97 3.61 -3.39 -4.08
C ILE A 97 2.46 -4.28 -4.55
N ALA A 98 1.94 -3.99 -5.74
CA ALA A 98 0.82 -4.71 -6.34
C ALA A 98 1.34 -5.71 -7.38
N LYS A 99 1.19 -7.00 -7.11
CA LYS A 99 1.67 -8.07 -8.00
C LYS A 99 0.56 -8.72 -8.83
N GLY A 100 -0.68 -8.49 -8.48
CA GLY A 100 -1.83 -9.05 -9.20
C GLY A 100 -2.12 -8.36 -10.53
N SER A 101 -3.18 -8.78 -11.19
CA SER A 101 -3.51 -8.30 -12.54
C SER A 101 -3.87 -6.82 -12.60
N SER A 102 -4.32 -6.22 -11.50
CA SER A 102 -4.69 -4.79 -11.47
C SER A 102 -4.36 -4.10 -10.16
N CYS A 103 -4.03 -2.82 -10.27
CA CYS A 103 -3.96 -1.87 -9.16
C CYS A 103 -4.85 -0.67 -9.52
N THR A 104 -5.89 -0.43 -8.72
CA THR A 104 -6.84 0.66 -8.96
C THR A 104 -6.92 1.60 -7.77
N LEU A 105 -6.84 2.89 -8.05
CA LEU A 105 -7.03 3.97 -7.08
C LEU A 105 -8.28 4.75 -7.47
N ASN A 106 -9.24 4.83 -6.56
CA ASN A 106 -10.46 5.60 -6.73
C ASN A 106 -10.62 6.56 -5.55
N GLN A 107 -10.63 7.84 -5.79
CA GLN A 107 -10.71 8.86 -4.73
C GLN A 107 -9.66 8.62 -3.61
N THR A 108 -8.46 8.27 -3.98
CA THR A 108 -7.42 7.77 -3.06
C THR A 108 -6.16 8.61 -3.16
N ALA A 109 -5.57 8.95 -2.02
CA ALA A 109 -4.28 9.61 -1.95
C ALA A 109 -3.18 8.63 -1.49
N VAL A 110 -2.12 8.50 -2.29
CA VAL A 110 -0.91 7.76 -1.93
C VAL A 110 0.24 8.73 -1.77
N ASN A 111 0.77 8.85 -0.55
CA ASN A 111 1.95 9.65 -0.22
C ASN A 111 3.13 8.71 -0.04
N GLY A 112 3.93 8.53 -1.10
CA GLY A 112 5.03 7.59 -1.12
C GLY A 112 5.22 6.93 -2.47
N GLY A 113 5.08 5.62 -2.58
CA GLY A 113 5.35 4.91 -3.82
C GLY A 113 4.36 3.82 -4.17
N ILE A 114 4.27 3.54 -5.47
CA ILE A 114 3.54 2.38 -5.99
C ILE A 114 4.46 1.63 -6.97
N LEU A 115 4.61 0.33 -6.74
CA LEU A 115 5.22 -0.60 -7.68
C LEU A 115 4.12 -1.55 -8.20
N ASN A 116 3.67 -1.34 -9.42
CA ASN A 116 2.68 -2.20 -10.05
C ASN A 116 3.33 -3.16 -11.04
N TYR A 117 3.21 -4.44 -10.75
CA TYR A 117 3.66 -5.52 -11.64
C TYR A 117 2.51 -6.10 -12.49
N GLY A 118 1.27 -5.68 -12.20
CA GLY A 118 0.08 -6.14 -12.89
C GLY A 118 -0.14 -5.48 -14.26
N ALA A 119 -1.11 -5.99 -15.00
CA ALA A 119 -1.40 -5.53 -16.35
C ALA A 119 -2.05 -4.13 -16.40
N THR A 120 -2.77 -3.73 -15.34
CA THR A 120 -3.41 -2.42 -15.29
C THR A 120 -3.04 -1.67 -14.02
N PHE A 121 -2.77 -0.36 -14.17
CA PHE A 121 -2.69 0.58 -13.07
C PHE A 121 -3.51 1.80 -13.44
N SER A 122 -4.56 2.08 -12.68
CA SER A 122 -5.48 3.18 -12.97
C SER A 122 -5.73 4.08 -11.78
N LEU A 123 -5.85 5.38 -12.07
CA LEU A 123 -6.24 6.43 -11.14
C LEU A 123 -7.54 7.06 -11.62
N SER A 124 -8.51 7.24 -10.73
CA SER A 124 -9.80 7.85 -11.04
C SER A 124 -10.34 8.67 -9.86
N ASN A 125 -11.30 9.55 -10.15
CA ASN A 125 -12.06 10.32 -9.16
C ASN A 125 -11.18 11.09 -8.18
N THR A 126 -10.31 11.97 -8.69
CA THR A 126 -9.40 12.79 -7.87
C THR A 126 -8.34 12.00 -7.09
N SER A 127 -7.93 10.85 -7.61
CA SER A 127 -6.84 10.09 -7.01
C SER A 127 -5.48 10.74 -7.22
N SER A 128 -4.60 10.62 -6.25
CA SER A 128 -3.26 11.19 -6.34
C SER A 128 -2.17 10.25 -5.84
N VAL A 129 -1.02 10.28 -6.51
CA VAL A 129 0.23 9.69 -6.03
C VAL A 129 1.25 10.81 -5.89
N THR A 130 1.64 11.11 -4.66
CA THR A 130 2.70 12.08 -4.35
C THR A 130 3.96 11.33 -3.96
N GLY A 131 4.88 11.18 -4.92
CA GLY A 131 6.09 10.38 -4.75
C GLY A 131 6.53 9.72 -6.04
N SER A 132 6.42 8.42 -6.13
CA SER A 132 6.83 7.65 -7.31
C SER A 132 5.80 6.58 -7.66
N ALA A 133 5.54 6.43 -8.95
CA ALA A 133 4.74 5.34 -9.47
C ALA A 133 5.51 4.63 -10.59
N VAL A 134 5.69 3.34 -10.45
CA VAL A 134 6.35 2.48 -11.44
C VAL A 134 5.38 1.37 -11.82
N SER A 135 5.18 1.18 -13.12
CA SER A 135 4.32 0.12 -13.63
C SER A 135 5.02 -0.61 -14.80
N ASN A 136 4.85 -1.92 -14.86
CA ASN A 136 5.31 -2.72 -15.98
C ASN A 136 4.53 -2.42 -17.27
N TYR A 137 3.34 -1.82 -17.13
CA TYR A 137 2.44 -1.47 -18.22
C TYR A 137 2.04 0.00 -18.12
N SER A 138 1.13 0.44 -18.97
CA SER A 138 0.63 1.82 -18.95
C SER A 138 0.00 2.17 -17.61
N ILE A 139 0.13 3.44 -17.23
CA ILE A 139 -0.61 4.05 -16.15
C ILE A 139 -1.78 4.81 -16.78
N ASP A 140 -3.00 4.46 -16.40
CA ASP A 140 -4.21 5.05 -16.93
C ASP A 140 -4.78 6.07 -15.93
N ILE A 141 -4.76 7.35 -16.29
CA ILE A 141 -5.34 8.43 -15.51
C ILE A 141 -6.64 8.83 -16.19
N THR A 142 -7.78 8.43 -15.61
CA THR A 142 -9.09 8.48 -16.26
C THR A 142 -9.81 9.81 -16.09
N ASP A 143 -9.29 10.74 -15.30
CA ASP A 143 -9.89 12.07 -15.09
C ASP A 143 -8.84 13.16 -14.91
N ALA A 144 -9.24 14.41 -15.19
CA ALA A 144 -8.35 15.57 -15.17
C ALA A 144 -7.88 16.00 -13.76
N ASN A 145 -8.48 15.48 -12.71
CA ASN A 145 -8.17 15.84 -11.32
C ASN A 145 -7.29 14.76 -10.65
N SER A 146 -7.09 13.63 -11.29
CA SER A 146 -6.15 12.61 -10.83
C SER A 146 -4.74 12.91 -11.31
N SER A 147 -3.74 12.62 -10.48
CA SER A 147 -2.36 13.03 -10.78
C SER A 147 -1.30 12.15 -10.14
N ILE A 148 -0.14 12.15 -10.76
CA ILE A 148 1.11 11.64 -10.17
C ILE A 148 2.08 12.80 -10.12
N SER A 149 2.57 13.12 -8.94
CA SER A 149 3.47 14.24 -8.71
C SER A 149 4.71 13.80 -7.93
N LYS A 150 5.81 14.51 -8.13
CA LYS A 150 7.04 14.28 -7.37
C LYS A 150 6.81 14.53 -5.89
N GLY A 151 7.32 13.63 -5.04
CA GLY A 151 7.28 13.74 -3.59
C GLY A 151 8.43 12.98 -2.95
N ASN A 152 8.48 13.02 -1.63
CA ASN A 152 9.46 12.24 -0.89
C ASN A 152 9.01 10.79 -0.79
N LEU A 153 9.92 9.87 -1.03
CA LEU A 153 9.69 8.46 -0.72
C LEU A 153 9.88 8.23 0.78
N PRO A 154 9.08 7.35 1.39
CA PRO A 154 9.29 6.95 2.77
C PRO A 154 10.68 6.35 2.93
N PRO A 155 11.39 6.59 4.04
CA PRO A 155 12.60 5.87 4.33
C PRO A 155 12.28 4.37 4.40
N PHE A 156 13.01 3.55 3.65
CA PHE A 156 12.87 2.11 3.74
C PHE A 156 13.37 1.66 5.11
N PHE A 157 12.51 0.96 5.86
CA PHE A 157 12.80 0.46 7.18
C PHE A 157 14.05 -0.41 7.19
N GLY A 158 15.18 0.10 7.65
CA GLY A 158 16.35 -0.71 8.01
C GLY A 158 16.80 -1.80 7.03
N LEU A 159 16.14 -1.92 5.89
CA LEU A 159 16.60 -2.62 4.74
C LEU A 159 17.77 -1.81 4.18
N ASN A 160 18.92 -2.00 4.82
CA ASN A 160 20.20 -1.76 4.20
C ASN A 160 20.38 -2.84 3.11
N VAL A 161 19.44 -2.87 2.18
CA VAL A 161 19.66 -3.49 0.90
C VAL A 161 20.71 -2.60 0.27
N GLY A 162 21.94 -3.06 0.25
CA GLY A 162 23.01 -2.48 -0.54
C GLY A 162 22.66 -2.53 -2.03
N LEU A 163 21.55 -1.90 -2.36
CA LEU A 163 21.20 -1.52 -3.71
C LEU A 163 21.87 -0.18 -3.93
N ASP A 164 23.13 -0.23 -4.36
CA ASP A 164 23.59 0.80 -5.26
C ASP A 164 22.44 1.06 -6.24
N PRO A 165 22.07 2.32 -6.47
CA PRO A 165 21.05 2.64 -7.44
C PRO A 165 21.49 2.04 -8.77
N MET A 166 20.97 0.87 -9.13
CA MET A 166 21.17 0.32 -10.45
C MET A 166 20.37 1.23 -11.39
N ILE A 167 21.06 2.20 -11.98
CA ILE A 167 20.56 2.93 -13.13
C ILE A 167 20.39 1.91 -14.23
N ILE A 168 19.15 1.53 -14.49
CA ILE A 168 18.84 0.70 -15.68
C ILE A 168 19.02 1.62 -16.88
N PRO A 169 20.03 1.40 -17.73
CA PRO A 169 20.22 2.22 -18.93
C PRO A 169 18.95 2.17 -19.80
N GLY A 170 18.38 3.34 -20.11
CA GLY A 170 17.17 3.48 -20.92
C GLY A 170 15.88 3.79 -20.16
N SER A 171 15.91 3.96 -18.84
CA SER A 171 14.73 4.31 -18.05
C SER A 171 14.52 5.83 -17.86
N TYR A 172 15.31 6.68 -18.48
CA TYR A 172 15.08 8.13 -18.50
C TYR A 172 14.15 8.47 -19.66
N LEU A 173 12.89 8.79 -19.35
CA LEU A 173 12.08 9.63 -20.22
C LEU A 173 12.40 11.08 -19.80
N GLU A 174 13.19 11.77 -20.61
CA GLU A 174 13.30 13.22 -20.56
C GLU A 174 12.02 13.82 -21.14
N TYR A 175 11.35 14.68 -20.38
CA TYR A 175 10.30 15.58 -20.84
C TYR A 175 10.82 17.01 -20.81
#